data_d1a05f0cf6f799e96b1c9439f4d29542
#
_entry.id   d1a05f0cf6f799e96b1c9439f4d29542
#
_cell.length_a   1.000
_cell.length_b   1.000
_cell.length_c   1.000
_cell.angle_alpha   90.00
_cell.angle_beta   90.00
_cell.angle_gamma   90.00
#
_symmetry.space_group_name_H-M   'P 1'
#
loop_
_entity.id
_entity.type
_entity.pdbx_description
1 polymer ?
#
loop_
_entity_poly.entity_id
_entity_poly.type
_entity_poly.pdbx_seq_one_letter_code
_entity_poly.pdbx_strand_id
1 'polypeptide(L)'
;KTSSRTEPEAPRRTCRRELILIAKIEAGKTEPSYLKTKAIFDTLERLQREKEPRAKDLLQPRVVGVEEDEPVSKAASVMNEKGFSQLPVFSGRHIVGSIAEKTIMDRIVSGISPHDLSRVPVKNVMAEAFPQIDERTPLSLISALLQYHSAVLVMKRGQVQG
;
A
#
# COMPACT_ATOMS: atom_id res chain seq x y z
N LYS A 1 21.74 -42.45 -33.41
CA LYS A 1 22.38 -41.72 -32.30
C LYS A 1 21.28 -41.14 -31.44
N THR A 2 20.88 -41.94 -30.46
CA THR A 2 19.86 -41.65 -29.46
C THR A 2 20.46 -40.76 -28.39
N SER A 3 19.88 -39.56 -28.25
CA SER A 3 20.21 -38.64 -27.16
C SER A 3 19.23 -38.89 -26.02
N SER A 4 19.70 -39.47 -24.94
CA SER A 4 18.97 -39.66 -23.71
C SER A 4 18.84 -38.35 -22.96
N ARG A 5 17.61 -37.81 -22.87
CA ARG A 5 17.24 -36.77 -21.96
C ARG A 5 17.22 -37.33 -20.55
N THR A 6 18.15 -36.92 -19.72
CA THR A 6 18.11 -37.11 -18.27
C THR A 6 17.09 -36.13 -17.67
N GLU A 7 15.95 -36.63 -17.22
CA GLU A 7 15.02 -35.88 -16.38
C GLU A 7 15.67 -35.61 -15.02
N PRO A 8 15.53 -34.39 -14.45
CA PRO A 8 15.99 -34.11 -13.09
C PRO A 8 15.07 -34.82 -12.09
N GLU A 9 15.62 -35.75 -11.37
CA GLU A 9 14.98 -36.51 -10.30
C GLU A 9 14.48 -35.59 -9.18
N ALA A 10 13.18 -35.62 -8.89
CA ALA A 10 12.48 -34.75 -7.98
C ALA A 10 12.92 -34.90 -6.51
N PRO A 11 12.90 -33.81 -5.69
CA PRO A 11 13.44 -33.76 -4.33
C PRO A 11 12.50 -34.36 -3.27
N ARG A 12 11.96 -35.57 -3.49
CA ARG A 12 10.99 -36.21 -2.56
C ARG A 12 11.59 -36.71 -1.24
N ARG A 13 12.90 -37.00 -1.21
CA ARG A 13 13.55 -37.56 -0.01
C ARG A 13 14.01 -36.50 0.99
N THR A 14 14.37 -35.32 0.55
CA THR A 14 14.82 -34.21 1.39
C THR A 14 13.66 -33.65 2.21
N CYS A 15 12.50 -33.42 1.63
CA CYS A 15 11.31 -32.87 2.27
C CYS A 15 10.81 -33.71 3.47
N ARG A 16 10.88 -35.06 3.37
CA ARG A 16 10.43 -35.94 4.45
C ARG A 16 11.34 -35.91 5.70
N ARG A 17 12.66 -35.77 5.53
CA ARG A 17 13.61 -35.63 6.64
C ARG A 17 13.46 -34.30 7.37
N GLU A 18 13.18 -33.22 6.64
CA GLU A 18 12.96 -31.90 7.17
C GLU A 18 11.65 -31.83 7.97
N LEU A 19 10.57 -32.42 7.49
CA LEU A 19 9.29 -32.51 8.21
C LEU A 19 9.43 -33.27 9.54
N ILE A 20 10.18 -34.38 9.56
CA ILE A 20 10.43 -35.13 10.79
C ILE A 20 11.27 -34.33 11.80
N LEU A 21 12.22 -33.53 11.30
CA LEU A 21 12.99 -32.64 12.17
C LEU A 21 12.13 -31.55 12.79
N ILE A 22 11.27 -30.89 12.01
CA ILE A 22 10.35 -29.88 12.50
C ILE A 22 9.41 -30.47 13.57
N ALA A 23 8.82 -31.62 13.31
CA ALA A 23 7.96 -32.31 14.27
C ALA A 23 8.68 -32.69 15.59
N LYS A 24 9.98 -33.04 15.55
CA LYS A 24 10.78 -33.30 16.75
C LYS A 24 11.10 -32.01 17.53
N ILE A 25 11.30 -30.90 16.84
CA ILE A 25 11.54 -29.59 17.44
C ILE A 25 10.26 -29.12 18.14
N GLU A 26 9.12 -29.17 17.45
CA GLU A 26 7.80 -28.82 18.01
C GLU A 26 7.43 -29.68 19.23
N ALA A 27 7.80 -30.96 19.23
CA ALA A 27 7.59 -31.85 20.36
C ALA A 27 8.62 -31.70 21.50
N GLY A 28 9.54 -30.73 21.41
CA GLY A 28 10.59 -30.50 22.42
C GLY A 28 11.64 -31.63 22.53
N LYS A 29 11.68 -32.55 21.54
CA LYS A 29 12.57 -33.72 21.55
C LYS A 29 13.97 -33.42 20.98
N THR A 30 14.15 -32.26 20.37
CA THR A 30 15.43 -31.87 19.76
C THR A 30 15.53 -30.35 19.73
N GLU A 31 16.66 -29.83 20.19
CA GLU A 31 16.99 -28.40 20.03
C GLU A 31 17.63 -28.18 18.65
N PRO A 32 17.11 -27.28 17.84
CA PRO A 32 17.71 -26.95 16.55
C PRO A 32 18.97 -26.10 16.75
N SER A 33 19.99 -26.33 15.92
CA SER A 33 21.11 -25.40 15.86
C SER A 33 20.66 -24.04 15.31
N TYR A 34 21.39 -22.97 15.66
CA TYR A 34 21.10 -21.59 15.18
C TYR A 34 20.86 -21.53 13.65
N LEU A 35 21.72 -22.21 12.86
CA LEU A 35 21.59 -22.21 11.41
C LEU A 35 20.27 -22.86 10.92
N LYS A 36 19.83 -23.92 11.61
CA LYS A 36 18.57 -24.59 11.28
C LYS A 36 17.38 -23.73 11.69
N THR A 37 17.43 -23.13 12.86
CA THR A 37 16.40 -22.19 13.33
C THR A 37 16.26 -21.04 12.34
N LYS A 38 17.37 -20.40 11.96
CA LYS A 38 17.38 -19.34 10.99
C LYS A 38 16.76 -19.78 9.64
N ALA A 39 17.17 -20.93 9.11
CA ALA A 39 16.62 -21.44 7.84
C ALA A 39 15.12 -21.72 7.88
N ILE A 40 14.60 -22.19 9.04
CA ILE A 40 13.15 -22.36 9.25
C ILE A 40 12.45 -21.02 9.22
N PHE A 41 12.93 -20.02 9.99
CA PHE A 41 12.33 -18.69 10.01
C PHE A 41 12.39 -18.01 8.63
N ASP A 42 13.54 -18.04 7.95
CA ASP A 42 13.68 -17.48 6.60
C ASP A 42 12.68 -18.14 5.62
N THR A 43 12.43 -19.44 5.76
CA THR A 43 11.47 -20.17 4.92
C THR A 43 10.02 -19.78 5.26
N LEU A 44 9.67 -19.66 6.56
CA LEU A 44 8.35 -19.24 7.00
C LEU A 44 8.04 -17.81 6.55
N GLU A 45 9.00 -16.89 6.71
CA GLU A 45 8.86 -15.51 6.22
C GLU A 45 8.63 -15.46 4.71
N ARG A 46 9.38 -16.29 3.94
CA ARG A 46 9.19 -16.37 2.49
C ARG A 46 7.79 -16.85 2.13
N LEU A 47 7.31 -17.92 2.78
CA LEU A 47 5.96 -18.46 2.56
C LEU A 47 4.86 -17.48 2.96
N GLN A 48 5.05 -16.70 4.02
CA GLN A 48 4.14 -15.63 4.41
C GLN A 48 4.10 -14.54 3.35
N ARG A 49 5.27 -14.10 2.86
CA ARG A 49 5.36 -13.07 1.79
C ARG A 49 4.75 -13.53 0.46
N GLU A 50 4.85 -14.81 0.12
CA GLU A 50 4.24 -15.36 -1.11
C GLU A 50 2.71 -15.35 -1.07
N LYS A 51 2.11 -15.50 0.12
CA LYS A 51 0.66 -15.51 0.34
C LYS A 51 0.10 -14.15 0.76
N GLU A 52 0.96 -13.16 0.98
CA GLU A 52 0.55 -11.85 1.43
C GLU A 52 -0.26 -11.13 0.36
N PRO A 53 -1.44 -10.55 0.70
CA PRO A 53 -2.21 -9.71 -0.21
C PRO A 53 -1.36 -8.54 -0.72
N ARG A 54 -1.63 -8.13 -1.93
CA ARG A 54 -0.96 -7.00 -2.57
C ARG A 54 -1.94 -5.84 -2.78
N ALA A 55 -1.40 -4.66 -3.05
CA ALA A 55 -2.21 -3.47 -3.30
C ALA A 55 -3.36 -3.72 -4.27
N LYS A 56 -3.11 -4.43 -5.39
CA LYS A 56 -4.14 -4.78 -6.38
C LYS A 56 -5.33 -5.57 -5.83
N ASP A 57 -5.14 -6.34 -4.75
CA ASP A 57 -6.16 -7.18 -4.14
C ASP A 57 -7.05 -6.39 -3.15
N LEU A 58 -6.63 -5.16 -2.81
CA LEU A 58 -7.25 -4.27 -1.84
C LEU A 58 -7.85 -3.00 -2.47
N LEU A 59 -7.64 -2.82 -3.77
CA LEU A 59 -8.05 -1.61 -4.49
C LEU A 59 -9.53 -1.30 -4.36
N GLN A 60 -9.82 -0.03 -4.07
CA GLN A 60 -11.12 0.58 -4.34
C GLN A 60 -11.07 1.16 -5.77
N PRO A 61 -11.75 0.60 -6.74
CA PRO A 61 -11.72 1.11 -8.10
C PRO A 61 -12.53 2.42 -8.16
N ARG A 62 -11.92 3.50 -8.47
CA ARG A 62 -12.33 4.89 -8.68
C ARG A 62 -11.76 5.81 -7.62
N VAL A 63 -10.62 6.37 -7.95
CA VAL A 63 -10.10 7.51 -7.19
C VAL A 63 -10.95 8.72 -7.52
N VAL A 64 -11.51 9.33 -6.49
CA VAL A 64 -12.19 10.62 -6.56
C VAL A 64 -11.22 11.67 -6.05
N GLY A 65 -11.03 12.73 -6.81
CA GLY A 65 -10.17 13.86 -6.45
C GLY A 65 -10.65 15.14 -7.08
N VAL A 66 -9.86 16.19 -6.98
CA VAL A 66 -10.12 17.52 -7.53
C VAL A 66 -8.94 18.01 -8.32
N GLU A 67 -9.17 18.89 -9.29
CA GLU A 67 -8.10 19.57 -10.03
C GLU A 67 -7.51 20.71 -9.19
N GLU A 68 -6.22 20.97 -9.38
CA GLU A 68 -5.47 21.98 -8.61
C GLU A 68 -6.01 23.39 -8.74
N ASP A 69 -6.63 23.73 -9.88
CA ASP A 69 -7.21 25.04 -10.16
C ASP A 69 -8.68 25.16 -9.72
N GLU A 70 -9.33 24.06 -9.30
CA GLU A 70 -10.69 24.11 -8.76
C GLU A 70 -10.72 24.85 -7.41
N PRO A 71 -11.84 25.50 -7.07
CA PRO A 71 -11.97 26.21 -5.80
C PRO A 71 -12.09 25.22 -4.63
N VAL A 72 -11.62 25.63 -3.45
CA VAL A 72 -11.72 24.84 -2.20
C VAL A 72 -13.16 24.42 -1.90
N SER A 73 -14.16 25.26 -2.24
CA SER A 73 -15.57 24.89 -2.10
C SER A 73 -15.94 23.63 -2.87
N LYS A 74 -15.33 23.39 -4.03
CA LYS A 74 -15.55 22.17 -4.79
C LYS A 74 -15.00 20.95 -4.06
N ALA A 75 -13.78 21.03 -3.51
CA ALA A 75 -13.19 19.98 -2.70
C ALA A 75 -14.07 19.65 -1.48
N ALA A 76 -14.51 20.67 -0.74
CA ALA A 76 -15.41 20.51 0.40
C ALA A 76 -16.74 19.84 0.01
N SER A 77 -17.32 20.24 -1.13
CA SER A 77 -18.56 19.65 -1.65
C SER A 77 -18.38 18.15 -1.98
N VAL A 78 -17.27 17.79 -2.66
CA VAL A 78 -16.97 16.40 -3.00
C VAL A 78 -16.72 15.56 -1.75
N MET A 79 -15.99 16.08 -0.76
CA MET A 79 -15.78 15.41 0.53
C MET A 79 -17.11 15.13 1.22
N ASN A 80 -17.97 16.12 1.33
CA ASN A 80 -19.28 15.98 1.97
C ASN A 80 -20.20 15.00 1.21
N GLU A 81 -20.25 15.09 -0.12
CA GLU A 81 -21.10 14.22 -0.96
C GLU A 81 -20.68 12.75 -0.89
N LYS A 82 -19.36 12.49 -0.86
CA LYS A 82 -18.80 11.13 -0.89
C LYS A 82 -18.49 10.58 0.50
N GLY A 83 -18.59 11.38 1.55
CA GLY A 83 -18.20 11.01 2.92
C GLY A 83 -16.68 10.82 3.07
N PHE A 84 -15.89 11.56 2.31
CA PHE A 84 -14.43 11.53 2.39
C PHE A 84 -13.90 12.69 3.22
N SER A 85 -12.91 12.46 4.05
CA SER A 85 -12.22 13.50 4.81
C SER A 85 -10.98 14.06 4.11
N GLN A 86 -10.63 13.52 2.95
CA GLN A 86 -9.46 13.90 2.17
C GLN A 86 -9.57 13.48 0.71
N LEU A 87 -8.92 14.23 -0.18
CA LEU A 87 -8.93 13.97 -1.63
C LEU A 87 -7.52 14.16 -2.19
N PRO A 88 -7.09 13.36 -3.18
CA PRO A 88 -5.95 13.67 -4.01
C PRO A 88 -6.25 14.87 -4.91
N VAL A 89 -5.22 15.67 -5.16
CA VAL A 89 -5.27 16.83 -6.05
C VAL A 89 -4.52 16.49 -7.34
N PHE A 90 -5.17 16.71 -8.45
CA PHE A 90 -4.65 16.42 -9.77
C PHE A 90 -4.25 17.69 -10.53
N SER A 91 -3.25 17.55 -11.39
CA SER A 91 -2.96 18.47 -12.49
C SER A 91 -3.05 17.62 -13.77
N GLY A 92 -4.22 17.58 -14.39
CA GLY A 92 -4.53 16.69 -15.49
C GLY A 92 -4.43 15.20 -15.10
N ARG A 93 -3.33 14.53 -15.47
CA ARG A 93 -3.11 13.11 -15.14
C ARG A 93 -2.14 12.87 -13.99
N HIS A 94 -1.55 13.93 -13.47
CA HIS A 94 -0.55 13.86 -12.41
C HIS A 94 -1.15 14.21 -11.07
N ILE A 95 -0.72 13.48 -10.03
CA ILE A 95 -1.05 13.80 -8.66
C ILE A 95 -0.04 14.85 -8.19
N VAL A 96 -0.50 16.01 -7.79
CA VAL A 96 0.34 17.15 -7.38
C VAL A 96 0.22 17.48 -5.91
N GLY A 97 -0.81 16.97 -5.22
CA GLY A 97 -1.03 17.26 -3.81
C GLY A 97 -2.14 16.42 -3.20
N SER A 98 -2.53 16.81 -2.00
CA SER A 98 -3.69 16.33 -1.28
C SER A 98 -4.40 17.46 -0.58
N ILE A 99 -5.71 17.36 -0.39
CA ILE A 99 -6.49 18.29 0.42
C ILE A 99 -7.34 17.52 1.41
N ALA A 100 -7.37 17.96 2.67
CA ALA A 100 -8.13 17.33 3.74
C ALA A 100 -9.04 18.36 4.42
N GLU A 101 -10.15 17.90 5.01
CA GLU A 101 -11.02 18.74 5.85
C GLU A 101 -10.22 19.49 6.92
N LYS A 102 -9.29 18.79 7.57
CA LYS A 102 -8.40 19.39 8.57
C LYS A 102 -7.63 20.58 8.00
N THR A 103 -7.09 20.47 6.78
CA THR A 103 -6.33 21.54 6.14
C THR A 103 -7.22 22.77 5.91
N ILE A 104 -8.47 22.56 5.49
CA ILE A 104 -9.46 23.64 5.29
C ILE A 104 -9.79 24.30 6.64
N MET A 105 -10.04 23.50 7.68
CA MET A 105 -10.37 24.01 9.02
C MET A 105 -9.19 24.78 9.63
N ASP A 106 -7.97 24.31 9.48
CA ASP A 106 -6.76 25.00 9.98
C ASP A 106 -6.62 26.41 9.36
N ARG A 107 -7.00 26.56 8.07
CA ARG A 107 -7.02 27.88 7.41
C ARG A 107 -8.08 28.81 7.96
N ILE A 108 -9.26 28.28 8.27
CA ILE A 108 -10.33 29.06 8.88
C ILE A 108 -9.93 29.51 10.30
N VAL A 109 -9.38 28.59 11.09
CA VAL A 109 -8.92 28.90 12.46
C VAL A 109 -7.76 29.92 12.44
N SER A 110 -6.92 29.93 11.40
CA SER A 110 -5.86 30.92 11.22
C SER A 110 -6.37 32.31 10.78
N GLY A 111 -7.69 32.50 10.65
CA GLY A 111 -8.31 33.79 10.43
C GLY A 111 -8.76 34.08 8.99
N ILE A 112 -8.68 33.11 8.08
CA ILE A 112 -9.22 33.26 6.72
C ILE A 112 -10.74 33.06 6.79
N SER A 113 -11.52 34.03 6.24
CA SER A 113 -12.97 33.87 6.25
C SER A 113 -13.38 32.67 5.39
N PRO A 114 -14.41 31.88 5.80
CA PRO A 114 -14.92 30.77 5.00
C PRO A 114 -15.35 31.19 3.58
N HIS A 115 -15.87 32.39 3.45
CA HIS A 115 -16.30 32.95 2.17
C HIS A 115 -15.11 33.15 1.22
N ASP A 116 -14.04 33.75 1.71
CA ASP A 116 -12.84 34.00 0.90
C ASP A 116 -12.14 32.70 0.56
N LEU A 117 -11.95 31.79 1.56
CA LEU A 117 -11.34 30.50 1.38
C LEU A 117 -12.08 29.64 0.35
N SER A 118 -13.40 29.71 0.30
CA SER A 118 -14.24 28.97 -0.63
C SER A 118 -13.89 29.18 -2.11
N ARG A 119 -13.34 30.35 -2.44
CA ARG A 119 -12.98 30.78 -3.79
C ARG A 119 -11.50 30.56 -4.14
N VAL A 120 -10.67 30.25 -3.14
CA VAL A 120 -9.24 30.03 -3.33
C VAL A 120 -9.04 28.77 -4.15
N PRO A 121 -8.14 28.75 -5.16
CA PRO A 121 -7.75 27.52 -5.85
C PRO A 121 -7.12 26.51 -4.88
N VAL A 122 -7.44 25.23 -5.07
CA VAL A 122 -6.94 24.13 -4.21
C VAL A 122 -5.42 24.13 -4.11
N LYS A 123 -4.71 24.43 -5.19
CA LYS A 123 -3.23 24.50 -5.21
C LYS A 123 -2.61 25.43 -4.16
N ASN A 124 -3.34 26.44 -3.71
CA ASN A 124 -2.86 27.41 -2.71
C ASN A 124 -3.06 26.91 -1.26
N VAL A 125 -3.80 25.82 -1.09
CA VAL A 125 -4.18 25.27 0.23
C VAL A 125 -3.74 23.82 0.40
N MET A 126 -3.53 23.08 -0.70
CA MET A 126 -3.18 21.68 -0.68
C MET A 126 -1.87 21.42 0.08
N ALA A 127 -1.78 20.22 0.62
CA ALA A 127 -0.57 19.63 1.20
C ALA A 127 0.16 18.73 0.18
N GLU A 128 1.25 18.10 0.62
CA GLU A 128 1.97 17.11 -0.18
C GLU A 128 1.07 15.98 -0.66
N ALA A 129 1.43 15.40 -1.80
CA ALA A 129 0.72 14.27 -2.36
C ALA A 129 0.84 13.02 -1.47
N PHE A 130 -0.19 12.20 -1.49
CA PHE A 130 -0.13 10.89 -0.83
C PHE A 130 0.98 10.02 -1.42
N PRO A 131 1.60 9.13 -0.62
CA PRO A 131 2.55 8.16 -1.12
C PRO A 131 1.95 7.35 -2.27
N GLN A 132 2.76 7.18 -3.32
CA GLN A 132 2.40 6.41 -4.50
C GLN A 132 3.11 5.07 -4.45
N ILE A 133 2.36 3.99 -4.62
CA ILE A 133 2.86 2.61 -4.56
C ILE A 133 2.47 1.84 -5.82
N ASP A 134 3.24 0.79 -6.13
CA ASP A 134 2.92 -0.12 -7.23
C ASP A 134 1.81 -1.11 -6.85
N GLU A 135 1.04 -1.58 -7.84
CA GLU A 135 -0.04 -2.57 -7.66
C GLU A 135 0.44 -3.89 -7.01
N ARG A 136 1.74 -4.18 -7.03
CA ARG A 136 2.35 -5.38 -6.45
C ARG A 136 2.87 -5.17 -5.04
N THR A 137 2.76 -3.97 -4.49
CA THR A 137 3.22 -3.65 -3.13
C THR A 137 2.52 -4.55 -2.11
N PRO A 138 3.26 -5.23 -1.22
CA PRO A 138 2.69 -6.13 -0.21
C PRO A 138 1.96 -5.34 0.88
N LEU A 139 0.96 -5.98 1.51
CA LEU A 139 0.14 -5.39 2.56
C LEU A 139 0.96 -4.89 3.76
N SER A 140 2.03 -5.60 4.12
CA SER A 140 2.92 -5.20 5.23
C SER A 140 3.52 -3.82 5.01
N LEU A 141 3.97 -3.51 3.79
CA LEU A 141 4.50 -2.20 3.45
C LEU A 141 3.40 -1.13 3.40
N ILE A 142 2.21 -1.48 2.87
CA ILE A 142 1.05 -0.58 2.88
C ILE A 142 0.68 -0.21 4.31
N SER A 143 0.60 -1.20 5.20
CA SER A 143 0.30 -0.98 6.61
C SER A 143 1.33 -0.09 7.31
N ALA A 144 2.61 -0.26 6.98
CA ALA A 144 3.67 0.61 7.51
C ALA A 144 3.53 2.06 7.03
N LEU A 145 3.19 2.28 5.76
CA LEU A 145 2.94 3.62 5.21
C LEU A 145 1.72 4.28 5.87
N LEU A 146 0.65 3.53 6.08
CA LEU A 146 -0.59 4.03 6.69
C LEU A 146 -0.46 4.36 8.20
N GLN A 147 0.66 4.02 8.85
CA GLN A 147 0.97 4.52 10.20
C GLN A 147 1.33 6.02 10.20
N TYR A 148 1.85 6.52 9.10
CA TYR A 148 2.33 7.90 8.96
C TYR A 148 1.51 8.73 7.96
N HIS A 149 0.76 8.09 7.10
CA HIS A 149 -0.05 8.73 6.06
C HIS A 149 -1.49 8.26 6.16
N SER A 150 -2.41 9.14 5.92
CA SER A 150 -3.85 8.85 6.00
C SER A 150 -4.39 8.07 4.79
N ALA A 151 -3.64 8.06 3.68
CA ALA A 151 -3.95 7.29 2.49
C ALA A 151 -2.68 6.98 1.69
N VAL A 152 -2.76 5.99 0.80
CA VAL A 152 -1.76 5.69 -0.22
C VAL A 152 -2.47 5.53 -1.56
N LEU A 153 -1.82 5.93 -2.65
CA LEU A 153 -2.37 5.83 -3.99
C LEU A 153 -1.67 4.71 -4.76
N VAL A 154 -2.45 3.82 -5.33
CA VAL A 154 -1.91 2.71 -6.10
C VAL A 154 -1.79 3.08 -7.56
N MET A 155 -0.59 2.93 -8.08
CA MET A 155 -0.23 3.27 -9.44
C MET A 155 -0.03 2.02 -10.29
N LYS A 156 -0.43 2.11 -11.54
CA LYS A 156 -0.13 1.11 -12.56
C LYS A 156 0.27 1.82 -13.85
N ARG A 157 1.50 1.59 -14.31
CA ARG A 157 2.02 2.22 -15.54
C ARG A 157 1.85 3.73 -15.57
N GLY A 158 2.08 4.40 -14.44
CA GLY A 158 1.96 5.85 -14.32
C GLY A 158 0.53 6.37 -14.20
N GLN A 159 -0.47 5.52 -14.07
CA GLN A 159 -1.86 5.89 -13.87
C GLN A 159 -2.36 5.45 -12.50
N VAL A 160 -3.17 6.29 -11.86
CA VAL A 160 -3.82 6.00 -10.59
C VAL A 160 -4.89 4.93 -10.81
N GLN A 161 -4.88 3.91 -9.96
CA GLN A 161 -5.85 2.80 -10.02
C GLN A 161 -6.80 2.80 -8.82
N GLY A 162 -6.32 3.22 -7.64
CA GLY A 162 -7.07 3.22 -6.40
C GLY A 162 -6.33 3.91 -5.28
#